data_e2035221dd0fb83308302abbae824eb2
#
_entry.id   e2035221dd0fb83308302abbae824eb2
#
_cell.length_a   1.000
_cell.length_b   1.000
_cell.length_c   1.000
_cell.angle_alpha   90.00
_cell.angle_beta   90.00
_cell.angle_gamma   90.00
#
_symmetry.space_group_name_H-M   'P 1'
#
loop_
_entity.id
_entity.type
_entity.pdbx_description
1 polymer ?
#
loop_
_entity_poly.entity_id
_entity_poly.type
_entity_poly.pdbx_seq_one_letter_code
_entity_poly.pdbx_strand_id
1 'polypeptide(L)'
;MAEPATKEELLNQAARDYKAFHEALTGLNEAQMSEVWLGTWSIKDIVAHISGWHREIGPTLERLARGEKPVPPGVSYDDVDAWNTKFAAARKNAPVADVLLEFDKSHEYFMHASAAMPADRFQVGKTAWKLVDGNSAHHYREHADQIRAWRRSRGV
;
A
#
# COMPACT_ATOMS: atom_id res chain seq x y z
N MET A 1 20.03 -7.38 2.79
CA MET A 1 19.38 -8.32 1.85
C MET A 1 19.41 -7.74 0.44
N ALA A 2 19.60 -8.61 -0.54
CA ALA A 2 19.59 -8.16 -1.93
C ALA A 2 18.21 -7.64 -2.36
N GLU A 3 18.18 -6.67 -3.25
CA GLU A 3 16.95 -6.18 -3.86
C GLU A 3 16.31 -7.28 -4.71
N PRO A 4 14.98 -7.38 -4.73
CA PRO A 4 14.30 -8.34 -5.60
C PRO A 4 14.67 -8.11 -7.07
N ALA A 5 14.94 -9.20 -7.78
CA ALA A 5 15.31 -9.16 -9.20
C ALA A 5 14.31 -9.91 -10.09
N THR A 6 13.43 -10.73 -9.51
CA THR A 6 12.41 -11.47 -10.23
C THR A 6 11.02 -11.15 -9.69
N LYS A 7 10.00 -11.42 -10.50
CA LYS A 7 8.59 -11.29 -10.09
C LYS A 7 8.32 -12.05 -8.79
N GLU A 8 8.76 -13.30 -8.71
CA GLU A 8 8.57 -14.14 -7.52
C GLU A 8 9.21 -13.52 -6.29
N GLU A 9 10.45 -13.05 -6.42
CA GLU A 9 11.16 -12.40 -5.31
C GLU A 9 10.44 -11.13 -4.84
N LEU A 10 9.93 -10.31 -5.76
CA LEU A 10 9.19 -9.10 -5.39
C LEU A 10 7.88 -9.44 -4.67
N LEU A 11 7.13 -10.41 -5.17
CA LEU A 11 5.87 -10.82 -4.53
C LEU A 11 6.12 -11.44 -3.14
N ASN A 12 7.18 -12.21 -2.99
CA ASN A 12 7.58 -12.75 -1.69
C ASN A 12 8.02 -11.64 -0.73
N GLN A 13 8.74 -10.64 -1.23
CA GLN A 13 9.13 -9.49 -0.41
C GLN A 13 7.89 -8.70 0.04
N ALA A 14 6.94 -8.48 -0.86
CA ALA A 14 5.68 -7.82 -0.53
C ALA A 14 4.91 -8.56 0.57
N ALA A 15 4.87 -9.89 0.51
CA ALA A 15 4.22 -10.71 1.54
C ALA A 15 4.91 -10.56 2.90
N ARG A 16 6.25 -10.55 2.92
CA ARG A 16 7.02 -10.34 4.16
C ARG A 16 6.81 -8.95 4.73
N ASP A 17 6.84 -7.92 3.87
CA ASP A 17 6.66 -6.54 4.32
C ASP A 17 5.23 -6.25 4.78
N TYR A 18 4.24 -6.91 4.17
CA TYR A 18 2.85 -6.86 4.63
C TYR A 18 2.72 -7.44 6.04
N LYS A 19 3.31 -8.60 6.28
CA LYS A 19 3.32 -9.24 7.60
C LYS A 19 4.02 -8.34 8.62
N ALA A 20 5.18 -7.79 8.28
CA ALA A 20 5.93 -6.89 9.15
C ALA A 20 5.14 -5.60 9.46
N PHE A 21 4.37 -5.09 8.50
CA PHE A 21 3.49 -3.94 8.72
C PHE A 21 2.43 -4.28 9.78
N HIS A 22 1.76 -5.43 9.67
CA HIS A 22 0.81 -5.90 10.68
C HIS A 22 1.45 -6.06 12.06
N GLU A 23 2.66 -6.62 12.10
CA GLU A 23 3.41 -6.77 13.36
C GLU A 23 3.71 -5.41 13.99
N ALA A 24 3.97 -4.38 13.19
CA ALA A 24 4.19 -3.02 13.69
C ALA A 24 2.95 -2.43 14.39
N LEU A 25 1.75 -2.93 14.09
CA LEU A 25 0.50 -2.49 14.71
C LEU A 25 0.13 -3.29 15.96
N THR A 26 0.78 -4.41 16.23
CA THR A 26 0.42 -5.32 17.31
C THR A 26 0.43 -4.61 18.67
N GLY A 27 -0.67 -4.76 19.42
CA GLY A 27 -0.81 -4.19 20.76
C GLY A 27 -1.31 -2.75 20.80
N LEU A 28 -1.48 -2.09 19.65
CA LEU A 28 -2.07 -0.76 19.60
C LEU A 28 -3.59 -0.85 19.71
N ASN A 29 -4.19 0.05 20.48
CA ASN A 29 -5.64 0.17 20.59
C ASN A 29 -6.19 1.19 19.56
N GLU A 30 -7.51 1.30 19.50
CA GLU A 30 -8.19 2.18 18.56
C GLU A 30 -7.80 3.65 18.76
N ALA A 31 -7.69 4.10 20.01
CA ALA A 31 -7.31 5.47 20.31
C ALA A 31 -5.89 5.79 19.82
N GLN A 32 -4.96 4.87 20.01
CA GLN A 32 -3.58 5.02 19.53
C GLN A 32 -3.52 5.03 18.00
N MET A 33 -4.29 4.17 17.34
CA MET A 33 -4.35 4.14 15.87
C MET A 33 -5.02 5.37 15.26
N SER A 34 -5.80 6.10 16.06
CA SER A 34 -6.48 7.33 15.64
C SER A 34 -5.74 8.61 16.05
N GLU A 35 -4.66 8.49 16.81
CA GLU A 35 -3.83 9.64 17.21
C GLU A 35 -3.07 10.18 16.00
N VAL A 36 -3.13 11.49 15.78
CA VAL A 36 -2.41 12.17 14.70
C VAL A 36 -0.96 12.41 15.12
N TRP A 37 0.01 11.95 14.31
CA TRP A 37 1.43 12.11 14.62
C TRP A 37 2.34 12.23 13.37
N LEU A 38 1.85 11.84 12.20
CA LEU A 38 2.60 11.96 10.95
C LEU A 38 2.02 13.11 10.13
N GLY A 39 2.46 14.34 10.39
CA GLY A 39 1.84 15.51 9.81
C GLY A 39 0.40 15.64 10.30
N THR A 40 -0.57 15.51 9.40
CA THR A 40 -2.00 15.52 9.72
C THR A 40 -2.60 14.11 9.84
N TRP A 41 -1.76 13.06 9.78
CA TRP A 41 -2.20 11.68 9.67
C TRP A 41 -2.00 10.88 10.95
N SER A 42 -2.95 9.97 11.18
CA SER A 42 -2.88 8.87 12.13
C SER A 42 -2.48 7.57 11.41
N ILE A 43 -2.26 6.49 12.18
CA ILE A 43 -2.09 5.15 11.59
C ILE A 43 -3.31 4.75 10.76
N LYS A 44 -4.51 5.07 11.23
CA LYS A 44 -5.75 4.83 10.49
C LYS A 44 -5.70 5.49 9.10
N ASP A 45 -5.24 6.73 9.03
CA ASP A 45 -5.09 7.45 7.75
C ASP A 45 -4.03 6.80 6.85
N ILE A 46 -2.91 6.37 7.42
CA ILE A 46 -1.87 5.65 6.69
C ILE A 46 -2.45 4.39 6.05
N VAL A 47 -3.16 3.56 6.83
CA VAL A 47 -3.76 2.32 6.32
C VAL A 47 -4.80 2.62 5.24
N ALA A 48 -5.64 3.62 5.47
CA ALA A 48 -6.68 4.00 4.51
C ALA A 48 -6.09 4.42 3.16
N HIS A 49 -4.99 5.18 3.15
CA HIS A 49 -4.40 5.60 1.88
C HIS A 49 -3.69 4.45 1.15
N ILE A 50 -3.07 3.52 1.88
CA ILE A 50 -2.49 2.33 1.26
C ILE A 50 -3.58 1.52 0.54
N SER A 51 -4.69 1.26 1.22
CA SER A 51 -5.85 0.56 0.63
C SER A 51 -6.41 1.31 -0.57
N GLY A 52 -6.48 2.64 -0.48
CA GLY A 52 -6.94 3.50 -1.58
C GLY A 52 -6.08 3.29 -2.83
N TRP A 53 -4.77 3.28 -2.69
CA TRP A 53 -3.85 3.02 -3.80
C TRP A 53 -4.00 1.61 -4.36
N HIS A 54 -4.22 0.60 -3.51
CA HIS A 54 -4.50 -0.75 -4.00
C HIS A 54 -5.71 -0.79 -4.93
N ARG A 55 -6.80 -0.11 -4.53
CA ARG A 55 -8.04 -0.08 -5.31
C ARG A 55 -7.91 0.78 -6.57
N GLU A 56 -7.08 1.82 -6.54
CA GLU A 56 -6.84 2.68 -7.69
C GLU A 56 -5.91 2.02 -8.71
N ILE A 57 -4.83 1.39 -8.27
CA ILE A 57 -3.77 0.87 -9.14
C ILE A 57 -4.01 -0.59 -9.55
N GLY A 58 -4.76 -1.37 -8.77
CA GLY A 58 -5.11 -2.74 -9.16
C GLY A 58 -5.70 -2.83 -10.57
N PRO A 59 -6.73 -2.04 -10.92
CA PRO A 59 -7.25 -2.00 -12.29
C PRO A 59 -6.22 -1.59 -13.35
N THR A 60 -5.26 -0.73 -13.00
CA THR A 60 -4.15 -0.36 -13.88
C THR A 60 -3.29 -1.57 -14.22
N LEU A 61 -2.99 -2.42 -13.23
CA LEU A 61 -2.25 -3.66 -13.45
C LEU A 61 -3.03 -4.61 -14.37
N GLU A 62 -4.34 -4.71 -14.18
CA GLU A 62 -5.21 -5.52 -15.04
C GLU A 62 -5.17 -5.03 -16.50
N ARG A 63 -5.23 -3.72 -16.71
CA ARG A 63 -5.10 -3.14 -18.05
C ARG A 63 -3.73 -3.44 -18.68
N LEU A 64 -2.66 -3.25 -17.92
CA LEU A 64 -1.31 -3.57 -18.38
C LEU A 64 -1.16 -5.04 -18.77
N ALA A 65 -1.77 -5.94 -17.97
CA ALA A 65 -1.74 -7.38 -18.26
C ALA A 65 -2.41 -7.72 -19.60
N ARG A 66 -3.40 -6.93 -20.01
CA ARG A 66 -4.08 -7.08 -21.31
C ARG A 66 -3.39 -6.33 -22.43
N GLY A 67 -2.29 -5.63 -22.17
CA GLY A 67 -1.58 -4.82 -23.17
C GLY A 67 -2.24 -3.46 -23.44
N GLU A 68 -3.12 -3.02 -22.57
CA GLU A 68 -3.80 -1.73 -22.68
C GLU A 68 -2.98 -0.62 -22.01
N LYS A 69 -3.36 0.64 -22.26
CA LYS A 69 -2.75 1.80 -21.61
C LYS A 69 -3.03 1.75 -20.10
N PRO A 70 -2.02 2.02 -19.25
CA PRO A 70 -2.19 1.91 -17.79
C PRO A 70 -3.14 2.94 -17.20
N VAL A 71 -3.10 4.19 -17.69
CA VAL A 71 -3.88 5.29 -17.12
C VAL A 71 -5.08 5.61 -18.00
N PRO A 72 -6.31 5.63 -17.44
CA PRO A 72 -7.50 6.01 -18.20
C PRO A 72 -7.43 7.46 -18.69
N PRO A 73 -8.10 7.79 -19.80
CA PRO A 73 -8.18 9.17 -20.26
C PRO A 73 -8.71 10.12 -19.19
N GLY A 74 -8.07 11.28 -19.04
CA GLY A 74 -8.49 12.30 -18.07
C GLY A 74 -8.03 12.06 -16.63
N VAL A 75 -7.30 10.97 -16.36
CA VAL A 75 -6.77 10.66 -15.03
C VAL A 75 -5.29 11.00 -14.99
N SER A 76 -4.84 11.68 -13.93
CA SER A 76 -3.44 11.95 -13.65
C SER A 76 -3.10 11.61 -12.20
N TYR A 77 -1.92 11.05 -11.99
CA TYR A 77 -1.37 10.76 -10.67
C TYR A 77 -0.21 11.70 -10.31
N ASP A 78 -0.08 12.83 -11.01
CA ASP A 78 1.01 13.78 -10.76
C ASP A 78 0.89 14.45 -9.38
N ASP A 79 -0.34 14.71 -8.91
CA ASP A 79 -0.57 15.25 -7.58
C ASP A 79 -0.88 14.11 -6.59
N VAL A 80 0.18 13.43 -6.15
CA VAL A 80 0.08 12.29 -5.21
C VAL A 80 -0.55 12.73 -3.89
N ASP A 81 -0.23 13.93 -3.39
CA ASP A 81 -0.76 14.43 -2.12
C ASP A 81 -2.29 14.59 -2.17
N ALA A 82 -2.83 15.05 -3.28
CA ALA A 82 -4.28 15.16 -3.46
C ALA A 82 -4.96 13.79 -3.44
N TRP A 83 -4.36 12.79 -4.09
CA TRP A 83 -4.86 11.42 -4.04
C TRP A 83 -4.80 10.84 -2.63
N ASN A 84 -3.68 11.00 -1.94
CA ASN A 84 -3.51 10.53 -0.56
C ASN A 84 -4.56 11.15 0.37
N THR A 85 -4.79 12.45 0.25
CA THR A 85 -5.81 13.17 1.04
C THR A 85 -7.21 12.62 0.76
N LYS A 86 -7.53 12.37 -0.50
CA LYS A 86 -8.81 11.79 -0.90
C LYS A 86 -9.04 10.42 -0.27
N PHE A 87 -8.02 9.55 -0.30
CA PHE A 87 -8.14 8.21 0.25
C PHE A 87 -8.30 8.21 1.77
N ALA A 88 -7.54 9.04 2.47
CA ALA A 88 -7.66 9.17 3.91
C ALA A 88 -9.04 9.73 4.31
N ALA A 89 -9.50 10.77 3.62
CA ALA A 89 -10.78 11.41 3.88
C ALA A 89 -11.97 10.46 3.67
N ALA A 90 -11.89 9.59 2.68
CA ALA A 90 -12.95 8.62 2.37
C ALA A 90 -13.24 7.64 3.53
N ARG A 91 -12.27 7.41 4.41
CA ARG A 91 -12.38 6.48 5.54
C ARG A 91 -12.36 7.17 6.90
N LYS A 92 -12.40 8.50 6.92
CA LYS A 92 -12.26 9.28 8.16
C LYS A 92 -13.25 8.87 9.24
N ASN A 93 -14.48 8.60 8.86
CA ASN A 93 -15.56 8.24 9.77
C ASN A 93 -15.75 6.73 9.94
N ALA A 94 -14.95 5.90 9.28
CA ALA A 94 -15.02 4.46 9.41
C ALA A 94 -14.34 4.01 10.72
N PRO A 95 -14.85 2.96 11.39
CA PRO A 95 -14.14 2.36 12.52
C PRO A 95 -12.76 1.83 12.09
N VAL A 96 -11.79 1.85 13.01
CA VAL A 96 -10.43 1.32 12.74
C VAL A 96 -10.50 -0.14 12.26
N ALA A 97 -11.36 -0.97 12.88
CA ALA A 97 -11.52 -2.36 12.48
C ALA A 97 -11.92 -2.50 11.01
N ASP A 98 -12.80 -1.63 10.51
CA ASP A 98 -13.22 -1.66 9.10
C ASP A 98 -12.10 -1.21 8.17
N VAL A 99 -11.31 -0.22 8.58
CA VAL A 99 -10.15 0.25 7.81
C VAL A 99 -9.10 -0.86 7.70
N LEU A 100 -8.83 -1.59 8.79
CA LEU A 100 -7.90 -2.72 8.78
C LEU A 100 -8.43 -3.89 7.93
N LEU A 101 -9.72 -4.18 8.00
CA LEU A 101 -10.33 -5.23 7.17
C LEU A 101 -10.24 -4.89 5.68
N GLU A 102 -10.50 -3.65 5.32
CA GLU A 102 -10.35 -3.20 3.92
C GLU A 102 -8.88 -3.30 3.47
N PHE A 103 -7.95 -2.99 4.36
CA PHE A 103 -6.53 -3.16 4.05
C PHE A 103 -6.20 -4.61 3.69
N ASP A 104 -6.67 -5.57 4.46
CA ASP A 104 -6.43 -6.99 4.18
C ASP A 104 -7.05 -7.40 2.85
N LYS A 105 -8.28 -6.97 2.58
CA LYS A 105 -8.99 -7.27 1.32
C LYS A 105 -8.33 -6.61 0.12
N SER A 106 -7.94 -5.35 0.24
CA SER A 106 -7.31 -4.62 -0.86
C SER A 106 -5.91 -5.14 -1.15
N HIS A 107 -5.17 -5.54 -0.11
CA HIS A 107 -3.89 -6.22 -0.28
C HIS A 107 -4.04 -7.52 -1.06
N GLU A 108 -4.99 -8.37 -0.66
CA GLU A 108 -5.25 -9.63 -1.36
C GLU A 108 -5.58 -9.40 -2.83
N TYR A 109 -6.49 -8.46 -3.11
CA TYR A 109 -6.85 -8.08 -4.47
C TYR A 109 -5.63 -7.59 -5.26
N PHE A 110 -4.85 -6.68 -4.68
CA PHE A 110 -3.68 -6.09 -5.34
C PHE A 110 -2.61 -7.14 -5.64
N MET A 111 -2.34 -8.04 -4.71
CA MET A 111 -1.37 -9.12 -4.90
C MET A 111 -1.84 -10.13 -5.93
N HIS A 112 -3.15 -10.40 -6.00
CA HIS A 112 -3.72 -11.26 -7.04
C HIS A 112 -3.53 -10.63 -8.43
N ALA A 113 -3.85 -9.35 -8.59
CA ALA A 113 -3.62 -8.62 -9.83
C ALA A 113 -2.14 -8.59 -10.22
N SER A 114 -1.26 -8.42 -9.23
CA SER A 114 0.19 -8.43 -9.43
C SER A 114 0.69 -9.80 -9.90
N ALA A 115 0.21 -10.87 -9.27
CA ALA A 115 0.59 -12.24 -9.62
C ALA A 115 0.11 -12.64 -11.03
N ALA A 116 -1.01 -12.11 -11.47
CA ALA A 116 -1.56 -12.38 -12.80
C ALA A 116 -0.81 -11.65 -13.93
N MET A 117 0.09 -10.70 -13.60
CA MET A 117 0.86 -9.97 -14.59
C MET A 117 1.80 -10.92 -15.35
N PRO A 118 1.77 -10.93 -16.70
CA PRO A 118 2.72 -11.75 -17.48
C PRO A 118 4.18 -11.42 -17.15
N ALA A 119 5.03 -12.44 -17.07
CA ALA A 119 6.43 -12.27 -16.67
C ALA A 119 7.21 -11.31 -17.58
N ASP A 120 6.93 -11.32 -18.88
CA ASP A 120 7.58 -10.44 -19.86
C ASP A 120 7.21 -8.96 -19.69
N ARG A 121 6.11 -8.67 -19.00
CA ARG A 121 5.68 -7.31 -18.66
C ARG A 121 6.03 -6.92 -17.22
N PHE A 122 6.58 -7.86 -16.45
CA PHE A 122 6.86 -7.68 -15.03
C PHE A 122 8.37 -7.80 -14.77
N GLN A 123 9.13 -6.91 -15.40
CA GLN A 123 10.59 -6.88 -15.24
C GLN A 123 11.02 -5.64 -14.47
N VAL A 124 12.15 -5.75 -13.76
CA VAL A 124 12.75 -4.64 -13.03
C VAL A 124 12.84 -3.40 -13.90
N GLY A 125 12.40 -2.25 -13.36
CA GLY A 125 12.40 -0.98 -14.07
C GLY A 125 11.22 -0.73 -15.00
N LYS A 126 10.39 -1.74 -15.27
CA LYS A 126 9.18 -1.59 -16.07
C LYS A 126 8.04 -0.97 -15.21
N THR A 127 7.03 -0.45 -15.89
CA THR A 127 5.89 0.22 -15.24
C THR A 127 5.22 -0.69 -14.20
N ALA A 128 4.91 -1.93 -14.56
CA ALA A 128 4.25 -2.86 -13.64
C ALA A 128 5.09 -3.12 -12.39
N TRP A 129 6.40 -3.31 -12.55
CA TRP A 129 7.31 -3.49 -11.42
C TRP A 129 7.25 -2.31 -10.44
N LYS A 130 7.37 -1.10 -10.99
CA LYS A 130 7.35 0.13 -10.18
C LYS A 130 6.02 0.31 -9.45
N LEU A 131 4.91 0.01 -10.12
CA LEU A 131 3.58 0.11 -9.52
C LEU A 131 3.39 -0.91 -8.38
N VAL A 132 3.84 -2.14 -8.58
CA VAL A 132 3.70 -3.19 -7.56
C VAL A 132 4.62 -2.91 -6.37
N ASP A 133 5.89 -2.63 -6.61
CA ASP A 133 6.83 -2.33 -5.53
C ASP A 133 6.41 -1.08 -4.74
N GLY A 134 6.09 0.00 -5.45
CA GLY A 134 5.73 1.28 -4.83
C GLY A 134 4.42 1.25 -4.05
N ASN A 135 3.51 0.33 -4.37
CA ASN A 135 2.22 0.21 -3.68
C ASN A 135 2.13 -1.02 -2.76
N SER A 136 3.20 -1.79 -2.63
CA SER A 136 3.25 -2.94 -1.73
C SER A 136 4.56 -2.97 -0.94
N ALA A 137 5.55 -3.75 -1.33
CA ALA A 137 6.78 -3.97 -0.54
C ALA A 137 7.40 -2.67 -0.03
N HIS A 138 7.74 -1.74 -0.91
CA HIS A 138 8.35 -0.47 -0.52
C HIS A 138 7.44 0.35 0.40
N HIS A 139 6.16 0.45 0.06
CA HIS A 139 5.17 1.24 0.77
C HIS A 139 4.93 0.70 2.19
N TYR A 140 4.76 -0.61 2.33
CA TYR A 140 4.60 -1.25 3.64
C TYR A 140 5.81 -1.02 4.52
N ARG A 141 7.01 -1.19 3.96
CA ARG A 141 8.27 -1.06 4.69
C ARG A 141 8.48 0.37 5.19
N GLU A 142 8.25 1.35 4.33
CA GLU A 142 8.36 2.76 4.67
C GLU A 142 7.46 3.12 5.86
N HIS A 143 6.19 2.78 5.78
CA HIS A 143 5.25 3.12 6.84
C HIS A 143 5.42 2.28 8.09
N ALA A 144 5.81 1.01 7.97
CA ALA A 144 6.14 0.19 9.14
C ALA A 144 7.29 0.79 9.94
N ASP A 145 8.32 1.28 9.25
CA ASP A 145 9.47 1.93 9.90
C ASP A 145 9.05 3.23 10.61
N GLN A 146 8.21 4.04 9.98
CA GLN A 146 7.65 5.24 10.61
C GLN A 146 6.84 4.92 11.87
N ILE A 147 5.98 3.91 11.78
CA ILE A 147 5.15 3.47 12.92
C ILE A 147 6.02 2.97 14.07
N ARG A 148 7.03 2.16 13.79
CA ARG A 148 7.95 1.66 14.81
C ARG A 148 8.72 2.80 15.48
N ALA A 149 9.17 3.78 14.72
CA ALA A 149 9.86 4.95 15.25
C ALA A 149 8.94 5.78 16.16
N TRP A 150 7.70 6.01 15.75
CA TRP A 150 6.71 6.69 16.55
C TRP A 150 6.41 5.92 17.85
N ARG A 151 6.24 4.62 17.78
CA ARG A 151 6.00 3.78 18.96
C ARG A 151 7.15 3.89 19.95
N ARG A 152 8.40 3.84 19.48
CA ARG A 152 9.57 4.01 20.34
C ARG A 152 9.56 5.37 21.03
N SER A 153 9.22 6.43 20.31
CA SER A 153 9.17 7.78 20.87
C SER A 153 8.05 7.95 21.90
N ARG A 154 6.95 7.23 21.72
CA ARG A 154 5.79 7.27 22.63
C ARG A 154 5.88 6.26 23.78
N GLY A 155 6.76 5.28 23.69
CA GLY A 155 6.84 4.22 24.69
C GLY A 155 5.66 3.25 24.67
N VAL A 156 5.09 3.00 23.51
CA VAL A 156 3.93 2.11 23.34
C VAL A 156 4.21 0.94 22.43
#